data_90c92af255b3e6cc78f4c8f322791e59
#
_entry.id   90c92af255b3e6cc78f4c8f322791e59
#
_cell.length_a   1.000
_cell.length_b   1.000
_cell.length_c   1.000
_cell.angle_alpha   90.00
_cell.angle_beta   90.00
_cell.angle_gamma   90.00
#
_symmetry.space_group_name_H-M   'P 1'
#
loop_
_entity.id
_entity.type
_entity.pdbx_description
1 polymer ?
#
loop_
_entity_poly.entity_id
_entity_poly.type
_entity_poly.pdbx_seq_one_letter_code
_entity_poly.pdbx_strand_id
1 'polypeptide(L)'
;MWVLVALTACRQARSKSAGTDGSPAVDSVYVPRYAKGFRITYRSDSVRLVDIQEPTKADAPVEHFALIPHGQQANDIPQDYTIIRTPVRRIVCMTTPQLKAFSLMDAYDCVVATSDTRRMQNPEWLARLDDERVKRIGIEGNFNTEIVMATNPELILVSPHRRGGYEVLAETGAPLMPYWAFNETSALGLSEWIRLSGLLIGKEPEAIALFAGMEREYNYWKAVASKAERRPTVMSGELRAGHWYVPGGQSFYARLFADAGADYFYKDDPRTGGVILDFETVYARAHDVEFWRVMNGFPGTFIYEALEASDKRYADFRAFRERKVIYCNLEYEPLYENMAGIPHILLKDMIKAMHPELLPDYEPQFYRRLE
;
A
#
# COMPACT_ATOMS: atom_id res chain seq x y z
N MET A 1 -14.66 -62.20 33.16
CA MET A 1 -14.45 -60.73 33.40
C MET A 1 -14.32 -60.10 32.00
N TRP A 2 -15.43 -59.58 31.49
CA TRP A 2 -15.54 -59.06 30.13
C TRP A 2 -15.28 -57.56 30.14
N VAL A 3 -14.29 -57.09 29.35
CA VAL A 3 -14.01 -55.68 29.17
C VAL A 3 -14.73 -55.21 27.89
N LEU A 4 -15.71 -54.31 28.05
CA LEU A 4 -16.41 -53.65 26.97
C LEU A 4 -15.54 -52.49 26.46
N VAL A 5 -15.14 -52.54 25.18
CA VAL A 5 -14.54 -51.40 24.46
C VAL A 5 -15.67 -50.62 23.81
N ALA A 6 -15.86 -49.39 24.22
CA ALA A 6 -16.80 -48.46 23.60
C ALA A 6 -16.14 -47.74 22.42
N LEU A 7 -16.58 -48.03 21.20
CA LEU A 7 -16.25 -47.32 19.96
C LEU A 7 -17.12 -46.06 19.85
N THR A 8 -16.52 -44.88 20.02
CA THR A 8 -17.15 -43.59 19.73
C THR A 8 -17.05 -43.30 18.24
N ALA A 9 -18.14 -43.43 17.52
CA ALA A 9 -18.28 -43.07 16.10
C ALA A 9 -18.42 -41.55 15.95
N CYS A 10 -17.44 -40.92 15.27
CA CYS A 10 -17.56 -39.56 14.79
C CYS A 10 -18.66 -39.47 13.72
N ARG A 11 -19.73 -38.78 14.02
CA ARG A 11 -20.80 -38.49 13.10
C ARG A 11 -20.37 -37.29 12.21
N GLN A 12 -19.95 -37.56 10.98
CA GLN A 12 -19.84 -36.54 9.91
C GLN A 12 -21.23 -35.97 9.62
N ALA A 13 -21.41 -34.67 9.84
CA ALA A 13 -22.58 -33.94 9.43
C ALA A 13 -22.60 -33.84 7.89
N ARG A 14 -23.45 -34.60 7.25
CA ARG A 14 -23.83 -34.41 5.82
C ARG A 14 -24.61 -33.09 5.73
N SER A 15 -24.10 -32.15 4.95
CA SER A 15 -24.86 -30.98 4.51
C SER A 15 -26.02 -31.44 3.63
N LYS A 16 -27.26 -31.21 4.08
CA LYS A 16 -28.47 -31.39 3.26
C LYS A 16 -28.53 -30.24 2.25
N SER A 17 -28.72 -30.62 1.01
CA SER A 17 -29.03 -29.75 -0.11
C SER A 17 -30.34 -28.96 0.09
N ALA A 18 -30.31 -27.75 -0.45
CA ALA A 18 -31.29 -26.70 -0.48
C ALA A 18 -32.76 -27.14 -0.64
N GLY A 19 -33.53 -26.73 0.35
CA GLY A 19 -34.97 -26.47 0.14
C GLY A 19 -35.10 -25.01 -0.27
N THR A 20 -35.92 -24.78 -1.28
CA THR A 20 -36.40 -23.46 -1.74
C THR A 20 -37.36 -22.89 -0.68
N ASP A 21 -36.81 -22.30 0.36
CA ASP A 21 -37.55 -21.43 1.26
C ASP A 21 -37.02 -19.99 1.01
N GLY A 22 -37.95 -19.08 0.72
CA GLY A 22 -37.69 -17.69 0.39
C GLY A 22 -37.20 -16.84 1.59
N SER A 23 -36.22 -17.32 2.32
CA SER A 23 -35.45 -16.48 3.29
C SER A 23 -34.57 -15.55 2.47
N PRO A 24 -34.52 -14.24 2.79
CA PRO A 24 -33.63 -13.32 2.10
C PRO A 24 -32.19 -13.83 2.30
N ALA A 25 -31.44 -13.92 1.19
CA ALA A 25 -30.05 -14.30 1.23
C ALA A 25 -29.32 -13.32 2.18
N VAL A 26 -28.62 -13.85 3.17
CA VAL A 26 -27.87 -13.04 4.15
C VAL A 26 -26.73 -12.36 3.43
N ASP A 27 -26.68 -11.03 3.49
CA ASP A 27 -25.55 -10.24 2.99
C ASP A 27 -24.27 -10.66 3.70
N SER A 28 -23.18 -10.81 2.95
CA SER A 28 -21.88 -11.11 3.53
C SER A 28 -21.01 -9.85 3.57
N VAL A 29 -20.21 -9.72 4.63
CA VAL A 29 -19.32 -8.57 4.81
C VAL A 29 -17.88 -9.05 4.70
N TYR A 30 -17.13 -8.43 3.81
CA TYR A 30 -15.68 -8.54 3.76
C TYR A 30 -15.06 -7.41 4.56
N VAL A 31 -14.38 -7.77 5.64
CA VAL A 31 -13.51 -6.88 6.40
C VAL A 31 -12.07 -7.28 6.04
N PRO A 32 -11.26 -6.35 5.49
CA PRO A 32 -9.87 -6.63 5.16
C PRO A 32 -9.10 -7.15 6.38
N ARG A 33 -8.15 -8.05 6.14
CA ARG A 33 -7.32 -8.62 7.20
C ARG A 33 -6.22 -7.67 7.65
N TYR A 34 -5.70 -6.87 6.74
CA TYR A 34 -4.55 -6.00 6.94
C TYR A 34 -4.86 -4.54 6.71
N ALA A 35 -5.63 -4.22 5.66
CA ALA A 35 -6.11 -2.88 5.41
C ALA A 35 -7.16 -2.48 6.45
N LYS A 36 -7.20 -1.19 6.76
CA LYS A 36 -8.15 -0.62 7.73
C LYS A 36 -9.07 0.42 7.10
N GLY A 37 -8.72 0.85 5.89
CA GLY A 37 -9.37 1.99 5.25
C GLY A 37 -10.62 1.65 4.47
N PHE A 38 -11.02 0.37 4.33
CA PHE A 38 -12.26 0.03 3.62
C PHE A 38 -12.94 -1.23 4.14
N ARG A 39 -14.23 -1.36 3.81
CA ARG A 39 -15.07 -2.55 4.05
C ARG A 39 -16.02 -2.75 2.87
N ILE A 40 -16.36 -3.98 2.53
CA ILE A 40 -17.28 -4.31 1.43
C ILE A 40 -18.41 -5.18 1.95
N THR A 41 -19.66 -4.75 1.72
CA THR A 41 -20.85 -5.57 1.95
C THR A 41 -21.35 -6.12 0.62
N TYR A 42 -21.38 -7.43 0.50
CA TYR A 42 -21.87 -8.16 -0.67
C TYR A 42 -23.36 -8.44 -0.51
N ARG A 43 -24.18 -7.76 -1.27
CA ARG A 43 -25.64 -8.01 -1.30
C ARG A 43 -25.98 -9.13 -2.27
N SER A 44 -27.08 -9.82 -2.00
CA SER A 44 -27.59 -10.91 -2.82
C SER A 44 -27.99 -10.50 -4.25
N ASP A 45 -28.30 -9.21 -4.43
CA ASP A 45 -28.71 -8.62 -5.72
C ASP A 45 -27.50 -8.14 -6.56
N SER A 46 -26.31 -8.61 -6.29
CA SER A 46 -25.06 -8.21 -6.96
C SER A 46 -24.60 -6.77 -6.71
N VAL A 47 -25.30 -6.00 -5.90
CA VAL A 47 -24.83 -4.69 -5.41
C VAL A 47 -23.72 -4.90 -4.39
N ARG A 48 -22.70 -4.02 -4.41
CA ARG A 48 -21.65 -3.97 -3.41
C ARG A 48 -21.68 -2.62 -2.72
N LEU A 49 -21.83 -2.62 -1.41
CA LEU A 49 -21.71 -1.40 -0.62
C LEU A 49 -20.29 -1.33 -0.09
N VAL A 50 -19.62 -0.21 -0.33
CA VAL A 50 -18.23 0.02 0.06
C VAL A 50 -18.20 1.20 1.01
N ASP A 51 -17.68 0.97 2.21
CA ASP A 51 -17.40 2.01 3.19
C ASP A 51 -15.90 2.30 3.18
N ILE A 52 -15.53 3.56 3.07
CA ILE A 52 -14.13 4.01 3.03
C ILE A 52 -13.89 5.02 4.14
N GLN A 53 -12.78 4.84 4.86
CA GLN A 53 -12.37 5.68 5.98
C GLN A 53 -10.85 5.86 5.99
N GLU A 54 -10.36 6.98 6.53
CA GLU A 54 -8.92 7.16 6.76
C GLU A 54 -8.40 6.13 7.77
N PRO A 55 -7.45 5.24 7.39
CA PRO A 55 -7.07 4.09 8.22
C PRO A 55 -6.33 4.43 9.51
N THR A 56 -5.83 5.65 9.62
CA THR A 56 -5.02 6.12 10.77
C THR A 56 -5.78 6.96 11.78
N LYS A 57 -7.07 7.29 11.51
CA LYS A 57 -7.93 8.10 12.37
C LYS A 57 -9.23 7.37 12.65
N ALA A 58 -9.43 6.96 13.89
CA ALA A 58 -10.63 6.22 14.31
C ALA A 58 -11.93 7.01 14.12
N ASP A 59 -11.88 8.33 14.27
CA ASP A 59 -13.05 9.22 14.18
C ASP A 59 -13.17 9.92 12.81
N ALA A 60 -12.42 9.45 11.79
CA ALA A 60 -12.56 9.99 10.44
C ALA A 60 -13.96 9.71 9.88
N PRO A 61 -14.52 10.62 9.08
CA PRO A 61 -15.78 10.38 8.38
C PRO A 61 -15.69 9.12 7.52
N VAL A 62 -16.76 8.35 7.48
CA VAL A 62 -16.90 7.22 6.55
C VAL A 62 -17.59 7.73 5.30
N GLU A 63 -16.98 7.47 4.15
CA GLU A 63 -17.59 7.76 2.85
C GLU A 63 -18.18 6.47 2.28
N HIS A 64 -19.39 6.57 1.74
CA HIS A 64 -20.23 5.45 1.36
C HIS A 64 -20.40 5.39 -0.16
N PHE A 65 -20.15 4.23 -0.76
CA PHE A 65 -20.27 3.99 -2.20
C PHE A 65 -21.08 2.73 -2.48
N ALA A 66 -22.04 2.84 -3.41
CA ALA A 66 -22.80 1.71 -3.91
C ALA A 66 -22.33 1.36 -5.32
N LEU A 67 -21.67 0.22 -5.46
CA LEU A 67 -21.21 -0.32 -6.73
C LEU A 67 -22.36 -1.16 -7.33
N ILE A 68 -22.91 -0.70 -8.44
CA ILE A 68 -24.09 -1.30 -9.06
C ILE A 68 -23.76 -1.72 -10.49
N PRO A 69 -23.97 -2.98 -10.88
CA PRO A 69 -23.74 -3.43 -12.25
C PRO A 69 -24.48 -2.57 -13.29
N HIS A 70 -23.86 -2.35 -14.45
CA HIS A 70 -24.53 -1.69 -15.55
C HIS A 70 -25.83 -2.39 -15.92
N GLY A 71 -26.88 -1.63 -16.17
CA GLY A 71 -28.22 -2.14 -16.52
C GLY A 71 -29.08 -2.58 -15.33
N GLN A 72 -28.52 -2.66 -14.12
CA GLN A 72 -29.29 -2.95 -12.92
C GLN A 72 -29.91 -1.68 -12.31
N GLN A 73 -31.11 -1.79 -11.76
CA GLN A 73 -31.71 -0.67 -11.01
C GLN A 73 -31.07 -0.53 -9.63
N ALA A 74 -31.00 0.72 -9.15
CA ALA A 74 -30.46 1.06 -7.83
C ALA A 74 -31.58 1.00 -6.77
N ASN A 75 -32.06 -0.21 -6.46
CA ASN A 75 -33.12 -0.40 -5.48
C ASN A 75 -32.52 -0.46 -4.05
N ASP A 76 -33.24 0.14 -3.10
CA ASP A 76 -32.89 0.08 -1.66
C ASP A 76 -31.45 0.51 -1.33
N ILE A 77 -30.92 1.50 -2.06
CA ILE A 77 -29.64 2.12 -1.75
C ILE A 77 -29.88 3.27 -0.76
N PRO A 78 -29.17 3.30 0.39
CA PRO A 78 -29.27 4.43 1.32
C PRO A 78 -28.89 5.75 0.65
N GLN A 79 -29.52 6.85 1.07
CA GLN A 79 -29.39 8.16 0.40
C GLN A 79 -27.99 8.77 0.49
N ASP A 80 -27.22 8.37 1.48
CA ASP A 80 -25.85 8.81 1.73
C ASP A 80 -24.78 8.06 0.91
N TYR A 81 -25.23 7.08 0.07
CA TYR A 81 -24.32 6.34 -0.79
C TYR A 81 -24.16 6.99 -2.18
N THR A 82 -22.91 7.25 -2.55
CA THR A 82 -22.56 7.64 -3.92
C THR A 82 -22.63 6.43 -4.86
N ILE A 83 -23.44 6.51 -5.90
CA ILE A 83 -23.63 5.42 -6.86
C ILE A 83 -22.49 5.42 -7.88
N ILE A 84 -21.86 4.25 -8.06
CA ILE A 84 -20.86 3.99 -9.10
C ILE A 84 -21.31 2.79 -9.94
N ARG A 85 -21.35 2.95 -11.26
CA ARG A 85 -21.68 1.87 -12.20
C ARG A 85 -20.45 1.00 -12.49
N THR A 86 -20.58 -0.31 -12.34
CA THR A 86 -19.50 -1.27 -12.54
C THR A 86 -19.79 -2.26 -13.66
N PRO A 87 -18.75 -2.78 -14.37
CA PRO A 87 -17.33 -2.38 -14.24
C PRO A 87 -17.10 -0.95 -14.71
N VAL A 88 -16.26 -0.21 -13.96
CA VAL A 88 -15.80 1.13 -14.33
C VAL A 88 -14.81 1.01 -15.47
N ARG A 89 -14.97 1.84 -16.50
CA ARG A 89 -14.16 1.79 -17.74
C ARG A 89 -13.26 3.01 -17.93
N ARG A 90 -13.56 4.11 -17.27
CA ARG A 90 -12.81 5.38 -17.38
C ARG A 90 -12.51 5.92 -15.99
N ILE A 91 -11.33 5.55 -15.51
CA ILE A 91 -10.84 5.93 -14.18
C ILE A 91 -9.74 6.98 -14.34
N VAL A 92 -9.79 8.01 -13.52
CA VAL A 92 -8.68 8.92 -13.30
C VAL A 92 -7.96 8.54 -12.02
N CYS A 93 -6.65 8.31 -12.10
CA CYS A 93 -5.80 8.02 -10.95
C CYS A 93 -4.96 9.25 -10.58
N MET A 94 -5.10 9.74 -9.35
CA MET A 94 -4.43 10.96 -8.92
C MET A 94 -2.98 10.74 -8.47
N THR A 95 -2.53 9.50 -8.33
CA THR A 95 -1.16 9.18 -7.92
C THR A 95 -0.65 7.92 -8.61
N THR A 96 0.66 7.89 -8.89
CA THR A 96 1.32 6.73 -9.51
C THR A 96 1.13 5.41 -8.73
N PRO A 97 1.16 5.37 -7.38
CA PRO A 97 0.91 4.12 -6.65
C PRO A 97 -0.46 3.48 -6.90
N GLN A 98 -1.49 4.27 -7.25
CA GLN A 98 -2.82 3.74 -7.59
C GLN A 98 -2.79 2.92 -8.88
N LEU A 99 -1.89 3.23 -9.82
CA LEU A 99 -1.77 2.57 -11.13
C LEU A 99 -1.31 1.12 -11.01
N LYS A 100 -0.60 0.77 -9.92
CA LYS A 100 -0.03 -0.58 -9.76
C LYS A 100 -1.06 -1.68 -9.76
N ALA A 101 -2.22 -1.47 -9.14
CA ALA A 101 -3.30 -2.44 -9.13
C ALA A 101 -3.80 -2.76 -10.54
N PHE A 102 -3.94 -1.73 -11.38
CA PHE A 102 -4.42 -1.88 -12.77
C PHE A 102 -3.38 -2.58 -13.65
N SER A 103 -2.09 -2.26 -13.50
CA SER A 103 -1.03 -2.95 -14.24
C SER A 103 -0.90 -4.42 -13.85
N LEU A 104 -1.06 -4.78 -12.58
CA LEU A 104 -1.01 -6.17 -12.13
C LEU A 104 -2.15 -7.04 -12.68
N MET A 105 -3.29 -6.43 -12.97
CA MET A 105 -4.47 -7.10 -13.54
C MET A 105 -4.56 -6.96 -15.07
N ASP A 106 -3.51 -6.44 -15.72
CA ASP A 106 -3.51 -6.11 -17.15
C ASP A 106 -4.77 -5.31 -17.58
N ALA A 107 -5.07 -4.28 -16.80
CA ALA A 107 -6.26 -3.45 -16.93
C ALA A 107 -5.91 -1.99 -17.23
N TYR A 108 -4.90 -1.79 -18.06
CA TYR A 108 -4.42 -0.46 -18.46
C TYR A 108 -5.49 0.40 -19.13
N ASP A 109 -6.38 -0.21 -19.94
CA ASP A 109 -7.37 0.49 -20.74
C ASP A 109 -8.48 1.14 -19.92
N CYS A 110 -8.63 0.79 -18.65
CA CYS A 110 -9.61 1.43 -17.78
C CYS A 110 -9.11 2.76 -17.18
N VAL A 111 -7.81 3.08 -17.28
CA VAL A 111 -7.25 4.35 -16.80
C VAL A 111 -7.13 5.32 -17.96
N VAL A 112 -7.84 6.43 -17.86
CA VAL A 112 -7.90 7.45 -18.94
C VAL A 112 -7.06 8.70 -18.65
N ALA A 113 -6.70 8.94 -17.39
CA ALA A 113 -5.83 10.05 -17.00
C ALA A 113 -5.13 9.81 -15.68
N THR A 114 -3.99 10.46 -15.49
CA THR A 114 -3.24 10.43 -14.23
C THR A 114 -2.49 11.74 -13.99
N SER A 115 -2.15 12.01 -12.73
CA SER A 115 -1.31 13.13 -12.33
C SER A 115 0.10 12.68 -11.95
N ASP A 116 1.01 13.64 -11.77
CA ASP A 116 2.38 13.45 -11.24
C ASP A 116 3.16 12.25 -11.83
N THR A 117 3.42 12.30 -13.13
CA THR A 117 4.10 11.22 -13.87
C THR A 117 5.64 11.31 -13.84
N ARG A 118 6.22 12.27 -13.12
CA ARG A 118 7.66 12.59 -13.15
C ARG A 118 8.60 11.45 -12.80
N ARG A 119 8.14 10.50 -11.98
CA ARG A 119 8.92 9.33 -11.52
C ARG A 119 8.34 8.01 -12.00
N MET A 120 7.49 8.07 -13.00
CA MET A 120 6.94 6.87 -13.62
C MET A 120 8.00 6.20 -14.48
N GLN A 121 8.17 4.90 -14.32
CA GLN A 121 9.14 4.10 -15.07
C GLN A 121 8.51 2.88 -15.75
N ASN A 122 7.26 2.56 -15.46
CA ASN A 122 6.57 1.46 -16.12
C ASN A 122 6.42 1.77 -17.63
N PRO A 123 6.99 0.92 -18.52
CA PRO A 123 7.06 1.22 -19.96
C PRO A 123 5.69 1.27 -20.61
N GLU A 124 4.73 0.47 -20.18
CA GLU A 124 3.37 0.48 -20.75
C GLU A 124 2.63 1.78 -20.37
N TRP A 125 2.76 2.26 -19.13
CA TRP A 125 2.19 3.55 -18.75
C TRP A 125 2.85 4.71 -19.52
N LEU A 126 4.16 4.67 -19.69
CA LEU A 126 4.88 5.70 -20.47
C LEU A 126 4.43 5.70 -21.92
N ALA A 127 4.33 4.54 -22.56
CA ALA A 127 3.83 4.45 -23.93
C ALA A 127 2.40 5.01 -24.07
N ARG A 128 1.51 4.71 -23.09
CA ARG A 128 0.13 5.22 -23.09
C ARG A 128 0.02 6.72 -22.82
N LEU A 129 0.98 7.29 -22.11
CA LEU A 129 1.09 8.74 -21.92
C LEU A 129 1.63 9.44 -23.17
N ASP A 130 2.50 8.78 -23.92
CA ASP A 130 3.13 9.34 -25.12
C ASP A 130 2.20 9.29 -26.35
N ASP A 131 1.39 8.24 -26.45
CA ASP A 131 0.36 8.12 -27.52
C ASP A 131 -1.01 8.70 -27.09
N GLU A 132 -1.04 9.36 -25.93
CA GLU A 132 -2.20 10.07 -25.39
C GLU A 132 -3.43 9.20 -25.05
N ARG A 133 -3.31 7.89 -24.99
CA ARG A 133 -4.37 7.00 -24.46
C ARG A 133 -4.63 7.28 -22.97
N VAL A 134 -3.61 7.73 -22.23
CA VAL A 134 -3.72 8.24 -20.87
C VAL A 134 -3.29 9.71 -20.85
N LYS A 135 -4.15 10.59 -20.38
CA LYS A 135 -3.88 12.02 -20.34
C LYS A 135 -3.14 12.44 -19.05
N ARG A 136 -2.19 13.38 -19.21
CA ARG A 136 -1.56 14.04 -18.06
C ARG A 136 -2.42 15.21 -17.62
N ILE A 137 -2.90 15.19 -16.37
CA ILE A 137 -3.83 16.19 -15.83
C ILE A 137 -3.17 17.23 -14.90
N GLY A 138 -1.85 17.31 -14.93
CA GLY A 138 -1.09 18.24 -14.09
C GLY A 138 -0.63 17.63 -12.76
N ILE A 139 -0.46 18.48 -11.77
CA ILE A 139 0.02 18.11 -10.43
C ILE A 139 -0.96 18.59 -9.36
N GLU A 140 -0.83 18.05 -8.15
CA GLU A 140 -1.63 18.46 -7.01
C GLU A 140 -1.62 19.99 -6.79
N GLY A 141 -2.81 20.54 -6.57
CA GLY A 141 -3.02 21.99 -6.45
C GLY A 141 -3.06 22.76 -7.78
N ASN A 142 -2.81 22.10 -8.91
CA ASN A 142 -2.87 22.69 -10.26
C ASN A 142 -3.29 21.64 -11.29
N PHE A 143 -4.51 21.11 -11.12
CA PHE A 143 -5.09 20.16 -12.07
C PHE A 143 -5.71 20.89 -13.26
N ASN A 144 -5.55 20.33 -14.44
CA ASN A 144 -6.24 20.79 -15.64
C ASN A 144 -7.61 20.10 -15.71
N THR A 145 -8.64 20.78 -15.18
CA THR A 145 -10.01 20.26 -15.13
C THR A 145 -10.61 20.06 -16.52
N GLU A 146 -10.24 20.88 -17.51
CA GLU A 146 -10.72 20.72 -18.90
C GLU A 146 -10.25 19.41 -19.50
N ILE A 147 -8.98 19.03 -19.28
CA ILE A 147 -8.46 17.73 -19.71
C ILE A 147 -9.19 16.60 -18.96
N VAL A 148 -9.40 16.72 -17.65
CA VAL A 148 -10.16 15.70 -16.88
C VAL A 148 -11.54 15.55 -17.48
N MET A 149 -12.29 16.63 -17.68
CA MET A 149 -13.63 16.61 -18.26
C MET A 149 -13.64 16.00 -19.67
N ALA A 150 -12.64 16.31 -20.51
CA ALA A 150 -12.52 15.76 -21.85
C ALA A 150 -12.34 14.22 -21.86
N THR A 151 -11.77 13.62 -20.80
CA THR A 151 -11.67 12.16 -20.65
C THR A 151 -12.99 11.50 -20.26
N ASN A 152 -14.02 12.29 -19.90
CA ASN A 152 -15.34 11.82 -19.48
C ASN A 152 -15.23 10.71 -18.42
N PRO A 153 -14.61 10.95 -17.25
CA PRO A 153 -14.35 9.91 -16.26
C PRO A 153 -15.65 9.40 -15.62
N GLU A 154 -15.68 8.12 -15.31
CA GLU A 154 -16.75 7.47 -14.53
C GLU A 154 -16.40 7.44 -13.02
N LEU A 155 -15.11 7.61 -12.71
CA LEU A 155 -14.60 7.59 -11.35
C LEU A 155 -13.25 8.31 -11.29
N ILE A 156 -13.03 9.07 -10.22
CA ILE A 156 -11.72 9.68 -9.90
C ILE A 156 -11.26 9.11 -8.56
N LEU A 157 -10.14 8.39 -8.55
CA LEU A 157 -9.49 7.92 -7.32
C LEU A 157 -8.61 9.01 -6.76
N VAL A 158 -9.05 9.66 -5.68
CA VAL A 158 -8.28 10.73 -5.01
C VAL A 158 -7.38 10.17 -3.93
N SER A 159 -6.32 10.90 -3.58
CA SER A 159 -5.36 10.55 -2.53
C SER A 159 -5.36 11.63 -1.44
N PRO A 160 -6.30 11.57 -0.48
CA PRO A 160 -6.63 12.69 0.41
C PRO A 160 -5.54 13.08 1.42
N HIS A 161 -4.46 12.29 1.54
CA HIS A 161 -3.35 12.60 2.45
C HIS A 161 -2.56 13.85 2.05
N ARG A 162 -2.75 14.33 0.83
CA ARG A 162 -2.12 15.53 0.29
C ARG A 162 -3.01 16.76 0.49
N ARG A 163 -2.42 17.93 0.38
CA ARG A 163 -3.08 19.21 0.68
C ARG A 163 -4.12 19.58 -0.37
N GLY A 164 -5.38 19.23 -0.21
CA GLY A 164 -6.53 19.80 -0.92
C GLY A 164 -6.43 19.87 -2.46
N GLY A 165 -7.30 20.66 -3.03
CA GLY A 165 -7.31 20.92 -4.48
C GLY A 165 -8.11 19.90 -5.28
N TYR A 166 -8.77 18.94 -4.60
CA TYR A 166 -9.67 17.99 -5.27
C TYR A 166 -11.08 18.56 -5.47
N GLU A 167 -11.41 19.66 -4.79
CA GLU A 167 -12.72 20.31 -4.88
C GLU A 167 -13.03 20.72 -6.32
N VAL A 168 -12.02 21.19 -7.06
CA VAL A 168 -12.17 21.54 -8.48
C VAL A 168 -12.52 20.35 -9.36
N LEU A 169 -12.18 19.13 -8.93
CA LEU A 169 -12.52 17.91 -9.67
C LEU A 169 -13.97 17.49 -9.50
N ALA A 170 -14.65 17.95 -8.44
CA ALA A 170 -16.08 17.73 -8.26
C ALA A 170 -16.91 18.40 -9.38
N GLU A 171 -16.40 19.46 -9.99
CA GLU A 171 -17.03 20.15 -11.12
C GLU A 171 -17.13 19.26 -12.37
N THR A 172 -16.34 18.20 -12.45
CA THR A 172 -16.40 17.24 -13.56
C THR A 172 -17.67 16.37 -13.54
N GLY A 173 -18.38 16.33 -12.40
CA GLY A 173 -19.55 15.48 -12.19
C GLY A 173 -19.22 14.00 -11.95
N ALA A 174 -17.96 13.57 -12.06
CA ALA A 174 -17.55 12.20 -11.75
C ALA A 174 -17.44 12.00 -10.23
N PRO A 175 -17.84 10.84 -9.69
CA PRO A 175 -17.61 10.51 -8.29
C PRO A 175 -16.14 10.59 -7.91
N LEU A 176 -15.85 11.20 -6.76
CA LEU A 176 -14.52 11.22 -6.15
C LEU A 176 -14.48 10.12 -5.08
N MET A 177 -13.60 9.13 -5.23
CA MET A 177 -13.46 8.06 -4.25
C MET A 177 -12.10 8.18 -3.57
N PRO A 178 -12.05 8.38 -2.24
CA PRO A 178 -10.80 8.34 -1.50
C PRO A 178 -10.12 6.98 -1.61
N TYR A 179 -8.85 6.97 -1.97
CA TYR A 179 -8.03 5.77 -2.06
C TYR A 179 -6.89 5.84 -1.07
N TRP A 180 -7.14 5.38 0.17
CA TRP A 180 -6.25 5.54 1.32
C TRP A 180 -5.13 4.50 1.42
N ALA A 181 -4.89 3.70 0.39
CA ALA A 181 -3.88 2.64 0.40
C ALA A 181 -2.52 3.11 0.93
N PHE A 182 -2.09 4.32 0.56
CA PHE A 182 -0.81 4.87 0.98
C PHE A 182 -0.75 5.25 2.47
N ASN A 183 -1.89 5.39 3.13
CA ASN A 183 -2.00 5.69 4.57
C ASN A 183 -2.08 4.41 5.42
N GLU A 184 -2.11 3.23 4.81
CA GLU A 184 -2.05 1.97 5.55
C GLU A 184 -0.73 1.82 6.29
N THR A 185 -0.79 1.22 7.46
CA THR A 185 0.35 1.11 8.37
C THR A 185 1.13 -0.18 8.21
N SER A 186 0.86 -0.98 7.17
CA SER A 186 1.58 -2.22 6.88
C SER A 186 1.67 -2.46 5.38
N ALA A 187 2.68 -3.22 4.95
CA ALA A 187 2.90 -3.55 3.55
C ALA A 187 1.73 -4.35 2.96
N LEU A 188 1.21 -5.33 3.70
CA LEU A 188 0.04 -6.08 3.26
C LEU A 188 -1.24 -5.24 3.28
N GLY A 189 -1.40 -4.31 4.24
CA GLY A 189 -2.54 -3.40 4.26
C GLY A 189 -2.60 -2.53 3.02
N LEU A 190 -1.46 -1.95 2.63
CA LEU A 190 -1.35 -1.17 1.39
C LEU A 190 -1.68 -2.02 0.15
N SER A 191 -1.20 -3.26 0.09
CA SER A 191 -1.44 -4.15 -1.06
C SER A 191 -2.86 -4.69 -1.13
N GLU A 192 -3.57 -4.83 -0.01
CA GLU A 192 -4.92 -5.39 0.04
C GLU A 192 -5.96 -4.52 -0.67
N TRP A 193 -5.68 -3.24 -0.89
CA TRP A 193 -6.52 -2.32 -1.69
C TRP A 193 -6.67 -2.76 -3.15
N ILE A 194 -5.83 -3.66 -3.66
CA ILE A 194 -6.01 -4.26 -4.99
C ILE A 194 -7.38 -4.93 -5.12
N ARG A 195 -7.96 -5.45 -4.02
CA ARG A 195 -9.29 -6.07 -4.03
C ARG A 195 -10.38 -5.05 -4.38
N LEU A 196 -10.30 -3.84 -3.81
CA LEU A 196 -11.22 -2.76 -4.19
C LEU A 196 -11.04 -2.37 -5.65
N SER A 197 -9.79 -2.24 -6.12
CA SER A 197 -9.50 -1.93 -7.53
C SER A 197 -10.07 -3.00 -8.46
N GLY A 198 -9.89 -4.29 -8.14
CA GLY A 198 -10.46 -5.40 -8.93
C GLY A 198 -11.99 -5.39 -8.95
N LEU A 199 -12.61 -5.08 -7.81
CA LEU A 199 -14.05 -4.98 -7.71
C LEU A 199 -14.61 -3.86 -8.59
N LEU A 200 -13.95 -2.68 -8.61
CA LEU A 200 -14.34 -1.54 -9.44
C LEU A 200 -14.36 -1.86 -10.94
N ILE A 201 -13.41 -2.65 -11.41
CA ILE A 201 -13.22 -2.95 -12.85
C ILE A 201 -13.75 -4.34 -13.27
N GLY A 202 -14.42 -5.05 -12.37
CA GLY A 202 -14.96 -6.39 -12.65
C GLY A 202 -13.93 -7.51 -12.72
N LYS A 203 -12.73 -7.30 -12.14
CA LYS A 203 -11.62 -8.29 -12.04
C LYS A 203 -11.36 -8.71 -10.59
N GLU A 204 -12.42 -8.83 -9.78
CA GLU A 204 -12.30 -9.20 -8.38
C GLU A 204 -11.63 -10.56 -8.15
N PRO A 205 -11.93 -11.63 -8.92
CA PRO A 205 -11.26 -12.93 -8.75
C PRO A 205 -9.74 -12.86 -8.97
N GLU A 206 -9.30 -12.11 -9.99
CA GLU A 206 -7.87 -11.89 -10.25
C GLU A 206 -7.20 -11.11 -9.11
N ALA A 207 -7.85 -10.06 -8.62
CA ALA A 207 -7.34 -9.26 -7.51
C ALA A 207 -7.20 -10.09 -6.22
N ILE A 208 -8.17 -10.99 -5.94
CA ILE A 208 -8.11 -11.92 -4.82
C ILE A 208 -6.91 -12.86 -4.96
N ALA A 209 -6.71 -13.45 -6.14
CA ALA A 209 -5.62 -14.38 -6.40
C ALA A 209 -4.25 -13.70 -6.28
N LEU A 210 -4.11 -12.51 -6.84
CA LEU A 210 -2.88 -11.69 -6.74
C LEU A 210 -2.55 -11.35 -5.29
N PHE A 211 -3.52 -10.85 -4.53
CA PHE A 211 -3.30 -10.54 -3.12
C PHE A 211 -2.94 -11.78 -2.30
N ALA A 212 -3.62 -12.90 -2.52
CA ALA A 212 -3.31 -14.16 -1.83
C ALA A 212 -1.88 -14.66 -2.13
N GLY A 213 -1.37 -14.41 -3.35
CA GLY A 213 0.04 -14.66 -3.70
C GLY A 213 0.99 -13.79 -2.89
N MET A 214 0.75 -12.48 -2.87
CA MET A 214 1.55 -11.50 -2.10
C MET A 214 1.55 -11.82 -0.60
N GLU A 215 0.37 -12.15 -0.05
CA GLU A 215 0.19 -12.50 1.36
C GLU A 215 1.00 -13.75 1.75
N ARG A 216 0.94 -14.81 0.91
CA ARG A 216 1.69 -16.05 1.13
C ARG A 216 3.19 -15.81 1.18
N GLU A 217 3.73 -15.11 0.17
CA GLU A 217 5.15 -14.80 0.07
C GLU A 217 5.61 -13.91 1.23
N TYR A 218 4.88 -12.87 1.53
CA TYR A 218 5.21 -11.96 2.64
C TYR A 218 5.27 -12.72 3.98
N ASN A 219 4.24 -13.49 4.29
CA ASN A 219 4.16 -14.22 5.55
C ASN A 219 5.21 -15.34 5.65
N TYR A 220 5.57 -15.96 4.53
CA TYR A 220 6.67 -16.92 4.49
C TYR A 220 7.99 -16.24 4.91
N TRP A 221 8.35 -15.12 4.29
CA TRP A 221 9.60 -14.43 4.60
C TRP A 221 9.61 -13.80 5.98
N LYS A 222 8.48 -13.29 6.45
CA LYS A 222 8.31 -12.86 7.83
C LYS A 222 8.58 -14.01 8.83
N ALA A 223 8.07 -15.21 8.54
CA ALA A 223 8.32 -16.37 9.36
C ALA A 223 9.79 -16.82 9.32
N VAL A 224 10.48 -16.68 8.17
CA VAL A 224 11.92 -16.91 8.06
C VAL A 224 12.70 -15.91 8.93
N ALA A 225 12.40 -14.61 8.79
CA ALA A 225 13.07 -13.55 9.56
C ALA A 225 12.84 -13.68 11.07
N SER A 226 11.68 -14.19 11.49
CA SER A 226 11.38 -14.39 12.92
C SER A 226 12.27 -15.44 13.60
N LYS A 227 12.97 -16.28 12.83
CA LYS A 227 13.91 -17.30 13.31
C LYS A 227 15.35 -16.82 13.37
N ALA A 228 15.62 -15.57 13.00
CA ALA A 228 16.94 -15.00 13.10
C ALA A 228 17.47 -15.07 14.54
N GLU A 229 18.72 -15.47 14.72
CA GLU A 229 19.34 -15.63 16.04
C GLU A 229 19.46 -14.32 16.81
N ARG A 230 19.51 -13.20 16.11
CA ARG A 230 19.60 -11.86 16.69
C ARG A 230 18.61 -10.91 16.03
N ARG A 231 18.32 -9.82 16.72
CA ARG A 231 17.51 -8.71 16.19
C ARG A 231 18.37 -7.44 16.14
N PRO A 232 18.97 -7.12 14.98
CA PRO A 232 19.79 -5.93 14.86
C PRO A 232 18.96 -4.66 15.04
N THR A 233 19.55 -3.63 15.59
CA THR A 233 18.90 -2.34 15.74
C THR A 233 18.97 -1.55 14.43
N VAL A 234 17.90 -0.82 14.11
CA VAL A 234 17.81 -0.03 12.88
C VAL A 234 17.25 1.37 13.15
N MET A 235 17.86 2.36 12.55
CA MET A 235 17.34 3.73 12.46
C MET A 235 16.93 4.07 11.02
N SER A 236 16.16 5.15 10.86
CA SER A 236 15.68 5.58 9.54
C SER A 236 15.61 7.10 9.43
N GLY A 237 15.70 7.60 8.19
CA GLY A 237 15.59 9.01 7.85
C GLY A 237 16.94 9.70 7.70
N GLU A 238 16.87 10.99 7.43
CA GLU A 238 18.00 11.88 7.24
C GLU A 238 17.58 13.32 7.54
N LEU A 239 18.55 14.21 7.72
CA LEU A 239 18.30 15.65 7.85
C LEU A 239 17.85 16.24 6.51
N ARG A 240 16.77 17.02 6.55
CA ARG A 240 16.30 17.85 5.45
C ARG A 240 15.95 19.23 5.98
N ALA A 241 16.61 20.24 5.49
CA ALA A 241 16.43 21.62 5.96
C ALA A 241 16.52 21.75 7.51
N GLY A 242 17.47 21.06 8.14
CA GLY A 242 17.71 21.09 9.58
C GLY A 242 16.79 20.20 10.42
N HIS A 243 15.85 19.47 9.80
CA HIS A 243 14.92 18.58 10.48
C HIS A 243 15.18 17.12 10.08
N TRP A 244 15.18 16.22 11.07
CA TRP A 244 15.26 14.78 10.81
C TRP A 244 13.87 14.18 10.72
N TYR A 245 13.55 13.59 9.59
CA TYR A 245 12.27 12.93 9.36
C TYR A 245 12.42 11.44 9.64
N VAL A 246 11.74 10.94 10.68
CA VAL A 246 11.71 9.53 11.05
C VAL A 246 10.30 8.96 10.93
N PRO A 247 10.13 7.69 10.55
CA PRO A 247 8.85 6.99 10.68
C PRO A 247 8.45 6.87 12.16
N GLY A 248 7.19 7.13 12.49
CA GLY A 248 6.66 6.83 13.84
C GLY A 248 6.67 5.32 14.12
N GLY A 249 6.60 4.95 15.39
CA GLY A 249 6.72 3.54 15.81
C GLY A 249 5.57 2.62 15.37
N GLN A 250 4.42 3.20 14.99
CA GLN A 250 3.28 2.46 14.43
C GLN A 250 3.14 2.62 12.91
N SER A 251 4.17 3.15 12.23
CA SER A 251 4.17 3.39 10.79
C SER A 251 4.42 2.11 9.97
N PHE A 252 4.21 2.23 8.67
CA PHE A 252 4.55 1.22 7.67
C PHE A 252 6.00 0.72 7.81
N TYR A 253 6.98 1.62 7.87
CA TYR A 253 8.39 1.23 7.95
C TYR A 253 8.77 0.62 9.29
N ALA A 254 8.23 1.12 10.41
CA ALA A 254 8.47 0.52 11.72
C ALA A 254 8.01 -0.95 11.74
N ARG A 255 6.84 -1.24 11.16
CA ARG A 255 6.33 -2.61 11.01
C ARG A 255 7.18 -3.45 10.05
N LEU A 256 7.59 -2.87 8.92
CA LEU A 256 8.45 -3.57 7.96
C LEU A 256 9.79 -3.99 8.60
N PHE A 257 10.40 -3.12 9.41
CA PHE A 257 11.62 -3.47 10.16
C PHE A 257 11.36 -4.59 11.17
N ALA A 258 10.26 -4.52 11.92
CA ALA A 258 9.90 -5.56 12.88
C ALA A 258 9.65 -6.91 12.19
N ASP A 259 8.96 -6.91 11.04
CA ASP A 259 8.69 -8.10 10.22
C ASP A 259 9.96 -8.66 9.56
N ALA A 260 10.94 -7.80 9.28
CA ALA A 260 12.28 -8.20 8.82
C ALA A 260 13.21 -8.68 9.94
N GLY A 261 12.74 -8.83 11.17
CA GLY A 261 13.53 -9.31 12.30
C GLY A 261 14.44 -8.28 12.95
N ALA A 262 14.18 -6.97 12.77
CA ALA A 262 14.97 -5.91 13.36
C ALA A 262 14.23 -5.18 14.51
N ASP A 263 15.00 -4.39 15.24
CA ASP A 263 14.53 -3.59 16.38
C ASP A 263 14.66 -2.10 16.03
N TYR A 264 13.52 -1.45 15.74
CA TYR A 264 13.52 -0.06 15.29
C TYR A 264 13.74 0.89 16.47
N PHE A 265 14.69 1.84 16.36
CA PHE A 265 15.10 2.73 17.43
C PHE A 265 13.97 3.62 18.00
N TYR A 266 12.92 3.84 17.21
CA TYR A 266 11.77 4.70 17.56
C TYR A 266 10.45 3.93 17.64
N LYS A 267 10.50 2.62 17.90
CA LYS A 267 9.35 1.67 17.91
C LYS A 267 8.28 1.99 18.93
N ASP A 268 8.64 2.65 20.03
CA ASP A 268 7.71 2.96 21.14
C ASP A 268 6.90 4.24 20.89
N ASP A 269 7.15 4.96 19.80
CA ASP A 269 6.35 6.13 19.41
C ASP A 269 4.97 5.69 18.91
N PRO A 270 3.85 6.28 19.42
CA PRO A 270 2.51 5.83 19.05
C PRO A 270 2.05 6.30 17.67
N ARG A 271 2.78 7.19 17.00
CA ARG A 271 2.36 7.78 15.72
C ARG A 271 2.52 6.81 14.56
N THR A 272 1.59 6.89 13.61
CA THR A 272 1.57 6.10 12.38
C THR A 272 2.27 6.78 11.20
N GLY A 273 2.38 8.10 11.25
CA GLY A 273 3.01 8.92 10.20
C GLY A 273 4.47 9.25 10.45
N GLY A 274 5.00 10.20 9.69
CA GLY A 274 6.33 10.76 9.88
C GLY A 274 6.41 11.67 11.11
N VAL A 275 7.56 11.67 11.76
CA VAL A 275 7.87 12.48 12.94
C VAL A 275 9.06 13.36 12.61
N ILE A 276 9.01 14.61 13.04
CA ILE A 276 10.11 15.56 12.90
C ILE A 276 10.86 15.62 14.23
N LEU A 277 12.16 15.38 14.18
CA LEU A 277 13.08 15.47 15.31
C LEU A 277 14.25 16.40 14.97
N ASP A 278 14.94 16.89 15.98
CA ASP A 278 16.26 17.52 15.82
C ASP A 278 17.37 16.45 15.75
N PHE A 279 18.56 16.87 15.29
CA PHE A 279 19.71 16.00 15.18
C PHE A 279 20.12 15.42 16.53
N GLU A 280 20.15 16.24 17.57
CA GLU A 280 20.59 15.90 18.90
C GLU A 280 19.72 14.81 19.53
N THR A 281 18.41 14.91 19.34
CA THR A 281 17.45 13.89 19.78
C THR A 281 17.68 12.55 19.08
N VAL A 282 17.91 12.57 17.76
CA VAL A 282 18.20 11.34 17.00
C VAL A 282 19.55 10.77 17.40
N TYR A 283 20.58 11.61 17.51
CA TYR A 283 21.91 11.18 17.90
C TYR A 283 21.92 10.53 19.29
N ALA A 284 21.30 11.16 20.28
CA ALA A 284 21.21 10.63 21.63
C ALA A 284 20.55 9.23 21.70
N ARG A 285 19.64 8.91 20.78
CA ARG A 285 18.90 7.64 20.76
C ARG A 285 19.47 6.60 19.80
N ALA A 286 20.18 7.03 18.77
CA ALA A 286 20.50 6.18 17.63
C ALA A 286 21.98 6.18 17.22
N HIS A 287 22.89 6.89 17.92
CA HIS A 287 24.32 6.93 17.54
C HIS A 287 24.98 5.54 17.52
N ASP A 288 24.51 4.60 18.35
CA ASP A 288 25.04 3.23 18.45
C ASP A 288 24.17 2.18 17.75
N VAL A 289 23.16 2.61 16.97
CA VAL A 289 22.32 1.72 16.18
C VAL A 289 23.13 1.05 15.08
N GLU A 290 22.86 -0.25 14.84
CA GLU A 290 23.70 -1.05 13.93
C GLU A 290 23.44 -0.76 12.46
N PHE A 291 22.18 -0.54 12.06
CA PHE A 291 21.80 -0.26 10.67
C PHE A 291 21.10 1.09 10.54
N TRP A 292 21.32 1.72 9.41
CA TRP A 292 20.66 2.99 9.08
C TRP A 292 20.03 2.96 7.70
N ARG A 293 18.70 3.06 7.64
CA ARG A 293 17.97 3.15 6.38
C ARG A 293 17.85 4.60 5.92
N VAL A 294 18.36 4.90 4.72
CA VAL A 294 18.28 6.18 4.00
C VAL A 294 17.49 6.00 2.71
N MET A 295 16.67 6.98 2.35
CA MET A 295 15.93 6.99 1.09
C MET A 295 15.76 8.43 0.61
N ASN A 296 16.37 8.74 -0.52
CA ASN A 296 16.25 10.05 -1.15
C ASN A 296 16.35 9.92 -2.68
N GLY A 297 16.13 11.02 -3.42
CA GLY A 297 16.45 11.09 -4.84
C GLY A 297 17.80 11.79 -4.99
N PHE A 298 18.82 11.08 -5.42
CA PHE A 298 20.16 11.61 -5.65
C PHE A 298 20.57 11.38 -7.11
N PRO A 299 20.93 12.42 -7.85
CA PRO A 299 21.40 12.26 -9.21
C PRO A 299 22.79 11.66 -9.25
N GLY A 300 22.95 10.53 -9.93
CA GLY A 300 24.20 9.78 -10.00
C GLY A 300 24.38 8.73 -8.89
N THR A 301 25.60 8.32 -8.66
CA THR A 301 25.92 7.28 -7.68
C THR A 301 25.99 7.86 -6.28
N PHE A 302 25.12 7.39 -5.40
CA PHE A 302 25.14 7.76 -3.98
C PHE A 302 26.06 6.80 -3.21
N ILE A 303 27.05 7.35 -2.57
CA ILE A 303 28.07 6.61 -1.81
C ILE A 303 28.27 7.27 -0.42
N TYR A 304 29.09 6.68 0.44
CA TYR A 304 29.33 7.18 1.82
C TYR A 304 29.85 8.62 1.84
N GLU A 305 30.70 9.00 0.88
CA GLU A 305 31.22 10.35 0.75
C GLU A 305 30.12 11.38 0.42
N ALA A 306 29.12 10.99 -0.37
CA ALA A 306 27.97 11.84 -0.66
C ALA A 306 27.04 11.97 0.56
N LEU A 307 26.88 10.90 1.34
CA LEU A 307 26.13 10.93 2.60
C LEU A 307 26.82 11.83 3.64
N GLU A 308 28.14 11.71 3.81
CA GLU A 308 28.94 12.55 4.71
C GLU A 308 28.95 14.03 4.27
N ALA A 309 29.01 14.27 2.97
CA ALA A 309 28.98 15.63 2.42
C ALA A 309 27.65 16.36 2.71
N SER A 310 26.55 15.62 2.88
CA SER A 310 25.25 16.21 3.23
C SER A 310 25.21 16.70 4.68
N ASP A 311 25.88 16.02 5.61
CA ASP A 311 26.13 16.46 6.98
C ASP A 311 27.31 15.66 7.59
N LYS A 312 28.39 16.35 7.95
CA LYS A 312 29.62 15.72 8.47
C LYS A 312 29.40 14.94 9.78
N ARG A 313 28.38 15.29 10.57
CA ARG A 313 28.03 14.61 11.83
C ARG A 313 27.52 13.18 11.60
N TYR A 314 27.17 12.83 10.37
CA TYR A 314 26.76 11.46 10.03
C TYR A 314 27.86 10.43 10.26
N ALA A 315 29.14 10.84 10.14
CA ALA A 315 30.29 10.00 10.46
C ALA A 315 30.35 9.55 11.94
N ASP A 316 29.62 10.23 12.83
CA ASP A 316 29.58 9.88 14.25
C ASP A 316 28.62 8.71 14.56
N PHE A 317 27.75 8.33 13.62
CA PHE A 317 26.86 7.17 13.80
C PHE A 317 27.61 5.85 13.56
N ARG A 318 27.37 4.86 14.42
CA ARG A 318 27.95 3.51 14.29
C ARG A 318 27.62 2.88 12.94
N ALA A 319 26.36 2.98 12.48
CA ALA A 319 25.91 2.44 11.20
C ALA A 319 26.71 3.02 10.01
N PHE A 320 27.11 4.28 10.07
CA PHE A 320 27.99 4.90 9.07
C PHE A 320 29.41 4.32 9.14
N ARG A 321 30.04 4.32 10.33
CA ARG A 321 31.42 3.83 10.53
C ARG A 321 31.60 2.36 10.17
N GLU A 322 30.56 1.53 10.45
CA GLU A 322 30.56 0.10 10.14
C GLU A 322 30.07 -0.22 8.71
N ARG A 323 29.80 0.81 7.89
CA ARG A 323 29.30 0.66 6.51
C ARG A 323 28.02 -0.19 6.44
N LYS A 324 27.07 0.09 7.33
CA LYS A 324 25.77 -0.60 7.45
C LYS A 324 24.58 0.29 7.12
N VAL A 325 24.77 1.20 6.16
CA VAL A 325 23.69 2.02 5.61
C VAL A 325 22.91 1.21 4.57
N ILE A 326 21.58 1.22 4.67
CA ILE A 326 20.65 0.59 3.73
C ILE A 326 20.03 1.72 2.90
N TYR A 327 20.21 1.68 1.60
CA TYR A 327 19.86 2.79 0.72
C TYR A 327 18.90 2.40 -0.40
N CYS A 328 17.98 3.30 -0.72
CA CYS A 328 17.15 3.26 -1.92
C CYS A 328 17.19 4.62 -2.60
N ASN A 329 17.63 4.67 -3.87
CA ASN A 329 17.67 5.89 -4.66
C ASN A 329 16.36 6.08 -5.43
N LEU A 330 15.51 6.98 -4.95
CA LEU A 330 14.21 7.30 -5.56
C LEU A 330 14.33 8.00 -6.93
N GLU A 331 15.52 8.43 -7.34
CA GLU A 331 15.74 8.97 -8.69
C GLU A 331 15.70 7.87 -9.74
N TYR A 332 16.18 6.68 -9.40
CA TYR A 332 16.31 5.56 -10.33
C TYR A 332 15.43 4.36 -9.98
N GLU A 333 15.05 4.23 -8.71
CA GLU A 333 14.24 3.09 -8.26
C GLU A 333 12.75 3.49 -8.18
N PRO A 334 11.86 2.87 -8.98
CA PRO A 334 10.44 3.17 -9.00
C PRO A 334 9.70 2.56 -7.79
N LEU A 335 10.21 2.81 -6.58
CA LEU A 335 9.71 2.23 -5.35
C LEU A 335 8.23 2.55 -5.13
N TYR A 336 7.87 3.84 -5.20
CA TYR A 336 6.49 4.28 -4.96
C TYR A 336 5.50 3.77 -6.00
N GLU A 337 5.94 3.63 -7.25
CA GLU A 337 5.13 3.07 -8.33
C GLU A 337 4.79 1.58 -8.07
N ASN A 338 5.72 0.84 -7.44
CA ASN A 338 5.63 -0.60 -7.31
C ASN A 338 5.16 -1.09 -5.94
N MET A 339 5.35 -0.33 -4.86
CA MET A 339 5.26 -0.81 -3.49
C MET A 339 3.92 -1.48 -3.12
N ALA A 340 2.83 -1.08 -3.76
CA ALA A 340 1.52 -1.70 -3.53
C ALA A 340 1.43 -3.14 -4.04
N GLY A 341 2.29 -3.53 -5.00
CA GLY A 341 2.28 -4.86 -5.61
C GLY A 341 3.42 -5.79 -5.17
N ILE A 342 4.34 -5.28 -4.34
CA ILE A 342 5.58 -5.98 -4.01
C ILE A 342 5.91 -6.02 -2.52
N PRO A 343 4.93 -6.23 -1.62
CA PRO A 343 5.19 -6.19 -0.18
C PRO A 343 6.28 -7.19 0.24
N HIS A 344 6.28 -8.38 -0.35
CA HIS A 344 7.26 -9.44 -0.10
C HIS A 344 8.67 -9.08 -0.59
N ILE A 345 8.81 -8.30 -1.66
CA ILE A 345 10.12 -7.83 -2.15
C ILE A 345 10.70 -6.80 -1.16
N LEU A 346 9.90 -5.83 -0.72
CA LEU A 346 10.35 -4.86 0.29
C LEU A 346 10.82 -5.54 1.58
N LEU A 347 10.10 -6.58 2.00
CA LEU A 347 10.49 -7.37 3.17
C LEU A 347 11.80 -8.13 2.94
N LYS A 348 11.95 -8.79 1.78
CA LYS A 348 13.17 -9.52 1.40
C LYS A 348 14.39 -8.61 1.32
N ASP A 349 14.25 -7.41 0.75
CA ASP A 349 15.34 -6.43 0.68
C ASP A 349 15.83 -6.05 2.09
N MET A 350 14.90 -5.79 3.03
CA MET A 350 15.23 -5.50 4.43
C MET A 350 15.87 -6.71 5.13
N ILE A 351 15.36 -7.92 4.91
CA ILE A 351 15.97 -9.15 5.45
C ILE A 351 17.38 -9.31 4.90
N LYS A 352 17.57 -9.21 3.57
CA LYS A 352 18.89 -9.35 2.94
C LYS A 352 19.90 -8.35 3.49
N ALA A 353 19.47 -7.10 3.69
CA ALA A 353 20.35 -6.06 4.22
C ALA A 353 20.78 -6.33 5.67
N MET A 354 19.90 -6.85 6.52
CA MET A 354 20.13 -7.01 7.96
C MET A 354 20.50 -8.43 8.38
N HIS A 355 20.07 -9.44 7.60
CA HIS A 355 20.27 -10.88 7.81
C HIS A 355 20.65 -11.56 6.50
N PRO A 356 21.81 -11.23 5.90
CA PRO A 356 22.20 -11.77 4.59
C PRO A 356 22.29 -13.30 4.55
N GLU A 357 22.53 -13.94 5.69
CA GLU A 357 22.59 -15.39 5.87
C GLU A 357 21.24 -16.08 5.63
N LEU A 358 20.11 -15.38 5.83
CA LEU A 358 18.77 -15.94 5.59
C LEU A 358 18.38 -15.94 4.11
N LEU A 359 19.06 -15.16 3.30
CA LEU A 359 18.79 -14.95 1.87
C LEU A 359 20.10 -14.91 1.07
N PRO A 360 20.97 -15.99 1.11
CA PRO A 360 22.31 -15.92 0.52
C PRO A 360 22.30 -15.58 -0.97
N ASP A 361 21.39 -16.15 -1.74
CA ASP A 361 21.32 -16.04 -3.21
C ASP A 361 20.35 -14.95 -3.71
N TYR A 362 19.79 -14.15 -2.81
CA TYR A 362 18.84 -13.10 -3.17
C TYR A 362 19.55 -11.77 -3.46
N GLU A 363 19.24 -11.21 -4.63
CA GLU A 363 19.69 -9.87 -5.03
C GLU A 363 18.58 -8.84 -4.73
N PRO A 364 18.87 -7.82 -3.90
CA PRO A 364 17.89 -6.78 -3.56
C PRO A 364 17.44 -5.97 -4.79
N GLN A 365 16.16 -5.63 -4.83
CA GLN A 365 15.60 -4.86 -5.94
C GLN A 365 15.58 -3.35 -5.68
N PHE A 366 15.25 -2.93 -4.47
CA PHE A 366 15.09 -1.51 -4.11
C PHE A 366 16.04 -1.07 -3.00
N TYR A 367 16.08 -1.81 -1.89
CA TYR A 367 16.92 -1.48 -0.75
C TYR A 367 18.15 -2.38 -0.69
N ARG A 368 19.30 -1.78 -0.87
CA ARG A 368 20.60 -2.49 -0.80
C ARG A 368 21.54 -1.81 0.17
N ARG A 369 22.56 -2.49 0.64
CA ARG A 369 23.63 -1.83 1.41
C ARG A 369 24.34 -0.82 0.52
N LEU A 370 24.61 0.36 1.10
CA LEU A 370 25.40 1.41 0.45
C LEU A 370 26.85 0.94 0.31
N GLU A 371 27.45 1.16 -0.83
CA GLU A 371 28.83 0.80 -1.16
C GLU A 371 29.83 1.91 -0.79
#